data_339486c4834f415fa9f3dbb14271fab0
#
_entry.id   339486c4834f415fa9f3dbb14271fab0
#
_cell.length_a   1.000
_cell.length_b   1.000
_cell.length_c   1.000
_cell.angle_alpha   90.00
_cell.angle_beta   90.00
_cell.angle_gamma   90.00
#
_symmetry.space_group_name_H-M   'P 1'
#
loop_
_entity.id
_entity.type
_entity.pdbx_description
1 polymer ?
#
loop_
_entity_poly.entity_id
_entity_poly.type
_entity_poly.pdbx_seq_one_letter_code
_entity_poly.pdbx_strand_id
1 'polypeptide(L)'
;ADANAVGEVGSLACGDALKLYLKINDQGVIEDAGFETFGCASAIASSSVLTDMIKGMTVDEALKLTNKDIANALGGLPKQKMHCSVMGQEALEAAIRQWKGEPPVPHAHEEGKLVCKCFGVTDAQIIRAIRENNLKTVEEITNYTKAGGACGECLDEIAEILATELKQKPLAELKPKPRMTNVQRMKQVLKT
;
A
#
# COMPACT_ATOMS: atom_id res chain seq x y z
N ALA A 1 -6.35 24.30 -9.72
CA ALA A 1 -7.20 23.19 -10.15
C ALA A 1 -8.45 23.20 -9.28
N ASP A 2 -9.63 23.14 -9.89
CA ASP A 2 -10.92 23.23 -9.19
C ASP A 2 -11.34 21.84 -8.68
N ALA A 3 -10.45 21.20 -7.89
CA ALA A 3 -10.74 19.92 -7.30
C ALA A 3 -11.80 20.06 -6.20
N ASN A 4 -12.80 19.19 -6.21
CA ASN A 4 -13.86 19.14 -5.22
C ASN A 4 -13.77 17.87 -4.33
N ALA A 5 -12.76 17.04 -4.55
CA ALA A 5 -12.43 15.91 -3.72
C ALA A 5 -10.92 15.78 -3.55
N VAL A 6 -10.47 15.47 -2.35
CA VAL A 6 -9.05 15.32 -2.02
C VAL A 6 -8.87 14.11 -1.12
N GLY A 7 -7.96 13.21 -1.51
CA GLY A 7 -7.53 12.08 -0.69
C GLY A 7 -6.05 12.23 -0.36
N GLU A 8 -5.70 12.11 0.90
CA GLU A 8 -4.33 12.19 1.37
C GLU A 8 -3.97 10.92 2.13
N VAL A 9 -2.85 10.31 1.77
CA VAL A 9 -2.35 9.09 2.40
C VAL A 9 -0.84 9.12 2.51
N GLY A 10 -0.33 8.27 3.37
CA GLY A 10 1.10 8.15 3.66
C GLY A 10 1.48 8.87 4.94
N SER A 11 2.69 8.66 5.37
CA SER A 11 3.26 9.33 6.53
C SER A 11 4.71 9.73 6.25
N LEU A 12 5.13 10.82 6.86
CA LEU A 12 6.53 11.25 6.82
C LEU A 12 7.48 10.18 7.40
N ALA A 13 6.99 9.32 8.31
CA ALA A 13 7.75 8.20 8.85
C ALA A 13 8.05 7.13 7.79
N CYS A 14 7.14 6.94 6.82
CA CYS A 14 7.34 6.00 5.71
C CYS A 14 8.21 6.58 4.59
N GLY A 15 8.40 7.91 4.57
CA GLY A 15 9.10 8.61 3.50
C GLY A 15 8.35 8.67 2.17
N ASP A 16 7.09 8.23 2.14
CA ASP A 16 6.21 8.34 0.97
C ASP A 16 4.88 8.98 1.42
N ALA A 17 4.43 9.98 0.69
CA ALA A 17 3.14 10.63 0.87
C ALA A 17 2.49 10.90 -0.49
N LEU A 18 1.17 10.77 -0.56
CA LEU A 18 0.39 11.03 -1.78
C LEU A 18 -0.84 11.84 -1.42
N LYS A 19 -1.04 12.92 -2.16
CA LYS A 19 -2.25 13.72 -2.14
C LYS A 19 -2.87 13.69 -3.53
N LEU A 20 -4.07 13.14 -3.62
CA LEU A 20 -4.82 12.97 -4.85
C LEU A 20 -5.95 13.99 -4.90
N TYR A 21 -6.05 14.70 -5.99
CA TYR A 21 -7.06 15.71 -6.26
C TYR A 21 -7.99 15.22 -7.35
N LEU A 22 -9.30 15.23 -7.12
CA LEU A 22 -10.29 14.85 -8.13
C LEU A 22 -11.25 16.00 -8.39
N LYS A 23 -11.63 16.15 -9.64
CA LYS A 23 -12.76 16.96 -10.07
C LYS A 23 -13.88 16.01 -10.50
N ILE A 24 -14.94 15.95 -9.71
CA ILE A 24 -16.08 15.05 -9.91
C ILE A 24 -17.29 15.91 -10.21
N ASN A 25 -18.02 15.58 -11.29
CA ASN A 25 -19.23 16.31 -11.65
C ASN A 25 -20.47 15.81 -10.87
N ASP A 26 -21.60 16.48 -11.09
CA ASP A 26 -22.87 16.17 -10.39
C ASP A 26 -23.40 14.76 -10.71
N GLN A 27 -22.94 14.14 -11.78
CA GLN A 27 -23.29 12.77 -12.17
C GLN A 27 -22.37 11.72 -11.55
N GLY A 28 -21.39 12.14 -10.74
CA GLY A 28 -20.40 11.24 -10.13
C GLY A 28 -19.31 10.75 -11.08
N VAL A 29 -19.08 11.47 -12.18
CA VAL A 29 -18.00 11.15 -13.13
C VAL A 29 -16.77 11.98 -12.80
N ILE A 30 -15.60 11.36 -12.77
CA ILE A 30 -14.31 12.01 -12.56
C ILE A 30 -13.89 12.69 -13.86
N GLU A 31 -14.01 14.00 -13.94
CA GLU A 31 -13.66 14.80 -15.13
C GLU A 31 -12.15 15.04 -15.23
N ASP A 32 -11.51 15.24 -14.10
CA ASP A 32 -10.06 15.47 -14.03
C ASP A 32 -9.49 14.94 -12.73
N ALA A 33 -8.20 14.59 -12.78
CA ALA A 33 -7.46 14.09 -11.64
C ALA A 33 -6.01 14.60 -11.68
N GLY A 34 -5.49 14.96 -10.53
CA GLY A 34 -4.11 15.39 -10.34
C GLY A 34 -3.56 14.89 -9.02
N PHE A 35 -2.25 14.94 -8.86
CA PHE A 35 -1.63 14.48 -7.63
C PHE A 35 -0.40 15.30 -7.25
N GLU A 36 -0.10 15.28 -5.96
CA GLU A 36 1.17 15.68 -5.38
C GLU A 36 1.71 14.49 -4.61
N THR A 37 2.96 14.14 -4.81
CA THR A 37 3.59 13.03 -4.09
C THR A 37 4.99 13.38 -3.64
N PHE A 38 5.32 12.91 -2.46
CA PHE A 38 6.69 12.84 -1.96
C PHE A 38 7.02 11.37 -1.81
N GLY A 39 7.98 10.88 -2.62
CA GLY A 39 8.30 9.46 -2.63
C GLY A 39 9.25 9.06 -3.74
N CYS A 40 9.38 7.77 -3.97
CA CYS A 40 10.26 7.22 -5.00
C CYS A 40 9.64 7.29 -6.41
N ALA A 41 10.44 7.01 -7.43
CA ALA A 41 9.97 6.98 -8.83
C ALA A 41 8.76 6.06 -9.05
N SER A 42 8.66 4.93 -8.30
CA SER A 42 7.50 4.04 -8.37
C SER A 42 6.23 4.67 -7.79
N ALA A 43 6.35 5.51 -6.75
CA ALA A 43 5.22 6.27 -6.21
C ALA A 43 4.72 7.30 -7.22
N ILE A 44 5.63 8.02 -7.88
CA ILE A 44 5.28 8.98 -8.94
C ILE A 44 4.60 8.26 -10.10
N ALA A 45 5.18 7.16 -10.59
CA ALA A 45 4.63 6.39 -11.71
C ALA A 45 3.24 5.81 -11.39
N SER A 46 3.06 5.23 -10.19
CA SER A 46 1.77 4.68 -9.75
C SER A 46 0.69 5.77 -9.65
N SER A 47 1.04 6.94 -9.14
CA SER A 47 0.11 8.06 -9.03
C SER A 47 -0.25 8.64 -10.40
N SER A 48 0.72 8.75 -11.31
CA SER A 48 0.51 9.24 -12.68
C SER A 48 -0.45 8.32 -13.44
N VAL A 49 -0.15 7.02 -13.48
CA VAL A 49 -1.00 6.06 -14.20
C VAL A 49 -2.40 5.98 -13.58
N LEU A 50 -2.53 6.06 -12.26
CA LEU A 50 -3.81 6.09 -11.57
C LEU A 50 -4.66 7.28 -12.06
N THR A 51 -4.08 8.50 -12.10
CA THR A 51 -4.82 9.69 -12.57
C THR A 51 -5.29 9.55 -14.00
N ASP A 52 -4.50 8.90 -14.87
CA ASP A 52 -4.92 8.65 -16.25
C ASP A 52 -6.04 7.59 -16.34
N MET A 53 -5.95 6.55 -15.52
CA MET A 53 -6.95 5.46 -15.52
C MET A 53 -8.35 5.92 -15.08
N ILE A 54 -8.42 6.80 -14.07
CA ILE A 54 -9.69 7.17 -13.44
C ILE A 54 -10.45 8.29 -14.16
N LYS A 55 -9.80 9.02 -15.08
CA LYS A 55 -10.47 10.07 -15.85
C LYS A 55 -11.56 9.47 -16.74
N GLY A 56 -12.75 10.01 -16.64
CA GLY A 56 -13.94 9.53 -17.35
C GLY A 56 -14.69 8.38 -16.68
N MET A 57 -14.15 7.80 -15.60
CA MET A 57 -14.86 6.79 -14.81
C MET A 57 -15.85 7.44 -13.85
N THR A 58 -16.90 6.69 -13.53
CA THR A 58 -17.74 7.00 -12.36
C THR A 58 -17.00 6.67 -11.07
N VAL A 59 -17.36 7.34 -9.97
CA VAL A 59 -16.78 7.06 -8.65
C VAL A 59 -16.95 5.60 -8.24
N ASP A 60 -18.05 4.95 -8.62
CA ASP A 60 -18.32 3.55 -8.29
C ASP A 60 -17.49 2.57 -9.14
N GLU A 61 -17.13 2.93 -10.35
CA GLU A 61 -16.17 2.17 -11.17
C GLU A 61 -14.76 2.37 -10.66
N ALA A 62 -14.38 3.59 -10.32
CA ALA A 62 -13.07 3.92 -9.78
C ALA A 62 -12.79 3.20 -8.44
N LEU A 63 -13.80 3.03 -7.58
CA LEU A 63 -13.69 2.26 -6.33
C LEU A 63 -13.46 0.76 -6.53
N LYS A 64 -13.71 0.22 -7.71
CA LYS A 64 -13.42 -1.19 -8.04
C LYS A 64 -11.97 -1.42 -8.47
N LEU A 65 -11.23 -0.35 -8.76
CA LEU A 65 -9.82 -0.45 -9.10
C LEU A 65 -9.02 -0.95 -7.92
N THR A 66 -8.21 -1.94 -8.17
CA THR A 66 -7.31 -2.52 -7.17
C THR A 66 -5.88 -2.01 -7.36
N ASN A 67 -5.07 -2.13 -6.32
CA ASN A 67 -3.64 -1.86 -6.43
C ASN A 67 -2.95 -2.71 -7.51
N LYS A 68 -3.49 -3.90 -7.82
CA LYS A 68 -3.00 -4.76 -8.90
C LYS A 68 -3.28 -4.17 -10.28
N ASP A 69 -4.44 -3.54 -10.47
CA ASP A 69 -4.77 -2.89 -11.73
C ASP A 69 -3.81 -1.74 -12.01
N ILE A 70 -3.49 -0.93 -10.99
CA ILE A 70 -2.49 0.14 -11.07
C ILE A 70 -1.10 -0.43 -11.41
N ALA A 71 -0.68 -1.51 -10.73
CA ALA A 71 0.60 -2.14 -11.01
C ALA A 71 0.65 -2.74 -12.43
N ASN A 72 -0.43 -3.38 -12.89
CA ASN A 72 -0.52 -3.98 -14.22
C ASN A 72 -0.49 -2.92 -15.33
N ALA A 73 -1.13 -1.77 -15.14
CA ALA A 73 -1.11 -0.67 -16.09
C ALA A 73 0.30 -0.10 -16.31
N LEU A 74 1.20 -0.27 -15.33
CA LEU A 74 2.63 0.06 -15.45
C LEU A 74 3.46 -1.06 -16.09
N GLY A 75 2.85 -2.17 -16.52
CA GLY A 75 3.60 -3.37 -16.95
C GLY A 75 4.19 -4.17 -15.80
N GLY A 76 3.76 -3.90 -14.58
CA GLY A 76 4.24 -4.50 -13.33
C GLY A 76 5.08 -3.55 -12.48
N LEU A 77 5.13 -3.83 -11.19
CA LEU A 77 6.00 -3.16 -10.23
C LEU A 77 6.98 -4.16 -9.61
N PRO A 78 8.21 -3.74 -9.27
CA PRO A 78 9.08 -4.57 -8.46
C PRO A 78 8.37 -4.97 -7.15
N LYS A 79 8.55 -6.22 -6.71
CA LYS A 79 7.85 -6.74 -5.51
C LYS A 79 7.96 -5.81 -4.30
N GLN A 80 9.17 -5.26 -4.04
CA GLN A 80 9.41 -4.34 -2.93
C GLN A 80 8.77 -2.95 -3.12
N LYS A 81 8.11 -2.69 -4.25
CA LYS A 81 7.45 -1.42 -4.58
C LYS A 81 5.93 -1.54 -4.70
N MET A 82 5.37 -2.70 -4.38
CA MET A 82 3.91 -2.92 -4.41
C MET A 82 3.15 -1.97 -3.49
N HIS A 83 3.74 -1.57 -2.35
CA HIS A 83 3.15 -0.58 -1.45
C HIS A 83 2.83 0.77 -2.12
N CYS A 84 3.53 1.14 -3.21
CA CYS A 84 3.25 2.38 -3.93
C CYS A 84 1.89 2.33 -4.65
N SER A 85 1.51 1.16 -5.20
CA SER A 85 0.18 0.98 -5.81
C SER A 85 -0.92 0.90 -4.76
N VAL A 86 -0.65 0.31 -3.59
CA VAL A 86 -1.58 0.29 -2.44
C VAL A 86 -1.90 1.71 -1.99
N MET A 87 -0.87 2.55 -1.83
CA MET A 87 -1.03 3.97 -1.47
C MET A 87 -1.89 4.73 -2.49
N GLY A 88 -1.76 4.44 -3.79
CA GLY A 88 -2.61 5.01 -4.84
C GLY A 88 -4.08 4.65 -4.67
N GLN A 89 -4.38 3.38 -4.41
CA GLN A 89 -5.73 2.88 -4.15
C GLN A 89 -6.33 3.56 -2.91
N GLU A 90 -5.59 3.61 -1.81
CA GLU A 90 -6.04 4.23 -0.56
C GLU A 90 -6.33 5.73 -0.73
N ALA A 91 -5.51 6.46 -1.48
CA ALA A 91 -5.74 7.87 -1.77
C ALA A 91 -7.02 8.09 -2.60
N LEU A 92 -7.29 7.21 -3.57
CA LEU A 92 -8.50 7.23 -4.38
C LEU A 92 -9.75 6.99 -3.52
N GLU A 93 -9.72 5.99 -2.66
CA GLU A 93 -10.81 5.70 -1.72
C GLU A 93 -11.07 6.89 -0.80
N ALA A 94 -10.03 7.48 -0.24
CA ALA A 94 -10.14 8.64 0.64
C ALA A 94 -10.75 9.85 -0.06
N ALA A 95 -10.34 10.15 -1.30
CA ALA A 95 -10.88 11.25 -2.08
C ALA A 95 -12.37 11.06 -2.41
N ILE A 96 -12.77 9.86 -2.84
CA ILE A 96 -14.18 9.57 -3.19
C ILE A 96 -15.07 9.62 -1.95
N ARG A 97 -14.63 9.11 -0.80
CA ARG A 97 -15.36 9.19 0.46
C ARG A 97 -15.56 10.63 0.91
N GLN A 98 -14.51 11.45 0.82
CA GLN A 98 -14.64 12.88 1.12
C GLN A 98 -15.71 13.54 0.23
N TRP A 99 -15.74 13.22 -1.06
CA TRP A 99 -16.73 13.73 -2.00
C TRP A 99 -18.15 13.28 -1.64
N LYS A 100 -18.33 12.02 -1.18
CA LYS A 100 -19.62 11.49 -0.72
C LYS A 100 -20.06 12.07 0.62
N GLY A 101 -19.24 12.89 1.29
CA GLY A 101 -19.52 13.42 2.63
C GLY A 101 -19.42 12.35 3.72
N GLU A 102 -18.81 11.21 3.41
CA GLU A 102 -18.49 10.18 4.40
C GLU A 102 -17.33 10.66 5.28
N PRO A 103 -17.30 10.26 6.57
CA PRO A 103 -16.15 10.56 7.40
C PRO A 103 -14.88 10.02 6.70
N PRO A 104 -13.76 10.76 6.79
CA PRO A 104 -12.50 10.23 6.30
C PRO A 104 -12.33 8.83 6.88
N VAL A 105 -11.90 7.88 6.04
CA VAL A 105 -11.42 6.62 6.61
C VAL A 105 -10.42 7.07 7.65
N PRO A 106 -10.56 6.67 8.92
CA PRO A 106 -9.45 6.82 9.85
C PRO A 106 -8.27 6.31 9.06
N HIS A 107 -7.27 7.16 8.86
CA HIS A 107 -6.08 6.70 8.13
C HIS A 107 -5.79 5.37 8.76
N ALA A 108 -5.52 4.32 7.96
CA ALA A 108 -5.34 2.98 8.49
C ALA A 108 -4.29 2.91 9.63
N HIS A 109 -3.65 4.04 9.92
CA HIS A 109 -2.81 4.31 11.08
C HIS A 109 -3.59 4.54 12.40
N GLU A 110 -4.90 4.80 12.35
CA GLU A 110 -5.70 5.09 13.56
C GLU A 110 -6.53 3.88 14.02
N GLU A 111 -6.76 2.89 13.14
CA GLU A 111 -7.48 1.67 13.50
C GLU A 111 -6.52 0.51 13.74
N GLY A 112 -6.70 -0.18 14.86
CA GLY A 112 -5.93 -1.36 15.23
C GLY A 112 -4.71 -1.10 16.09
N LYS A 113 -4.04 -2.19 16.46
CA LYS A 113 -2.82 -2.17 17.26
C LYS A 113 -1.61 -1.87 16.37
N LEU A 114 -0.77 -0.92 16.80
CA LEU A 114 0.48 -0.64 16.10
C LEU A 114 1.44 -1.85 16.18
N VAL A 115 1.72 -2.46 15.03
CA VAL A 115 2.61 -3.62 14.88
C VAL A 115 4.02 -3.18 14.48
N CYS A 116 4.13 -2.40 13.40
CA CYS A 116 5.43 -1.92 12.94
C CYS A 116 5.67 -0.46 13.34
N LYS A 117 6.48 -0.24 14.37
CA LYS A 117 6.82 1.11 14.85
C LYS A 117 7.65 1.93 13.85
N CYS A 118 8.48 1.27 13.03
CA CYS A 118 9.36 1.95 12.07
C CYS A 118 8.59 2.62 10.95
N PHE A 119 7.47 2.04 10.52
CA PHE A 119 6.66 2.51 9.40
C PHE A 119 5.23 2.87 9.80
N GLY A 120 4.90 2.79 11.08
CA GLY A 120 3.56 3.13 11.58
C GLY A 120 2.46 2.19 11.11
N VAL A 121 2.77 0.92 10.83
CA VAL A 121 1.79 -0.04 10.29
C VAL A 121 1.06 -0.77 11.39
N THR A 122 -0.27 -0.80 11.31
CA THR A 122 -1.16 -1.48 12.27
C THR A 122 -1.51 -2.90 11.80
N ASP A 123 -2.05 -3.69 12.72
CA ASP A 123 -2.60 -5.02 12.42
C ASP A 123 -3.76 -4.96 11.42
N ALA A 124 -4.63 -3.95 11.52
CA ALA A 124 -5.72 -3.74 10.57
C ALA A 124 -5.22 -3.57 9.14
N GLN A 125 -4.14 -2.79 8.93
CA GLN A 125 -3.51 -2.62 7.62
C GLN A 125 -2.91 -3.92 7.10
N ILE A 126 -2.25 -4.70 7.96
CA ILE A 126 -1.67 -5.99 7.60
C ILE A 126 -2.78 -6.96 7.18
N ILE A 127 -3.85 -7.07 7.98
CA ILE A 127 -5.00 -7.95 7.70
C ILE A 127 -5.68 -7.56 6.38
N ARG A 128 -5.90 -6.24 6.16
CA ARG A 128 -6.45 -5.73 4.91
C ARG A 128 -5.58 -6.12 3.72
N ALA A 129 -4.27 -5.89 3.79
CA ALA A 129 -3.34 -6.24 2.72
C ALA A 129 -3.37 -7.76 2.41
N ILE A 130 -3.40 -8.61 3.45
CA ILE A 130 -3.49 -10.07 3.31
C ILE A 130 -4.76 -10.45 2.55
N ARG A 131 -5.92 -9.93 2.96
CA ARG A 131 -7.23 -10.28 2.38
C ARG A 131 -7.38 -9.79 0.94
N GLU A 132 -7.10 -8.53 0.67
CA GLU A 132 -7.25 -7.93 -0.67
C GLU A 132 -6.29 -8.53 -1.69
N ASN A 133 -5.07 -8.86 -1.27
CA ASN A 133 -4.02 -9.34 -2.15
C ASN A 133 -3.76 -10.84 -2.07
N ASN A 134 -4.48 -11.56 -1.18
CA ASN A 134 -4.30 -12.98 -0.95
C ASN A 134 -2.83 -13.35 -0.63
N LEU A 135 -2.21 -12.56 0.26
CA LEU A 135 -0.82 -12.73 0.64
C LEU A 135 -0.65 -13.98 1.50
N LYS A 136 0.45 -14.71 1.28
CA LYS A 136 0.69 -16.01 1.93
C LYS A 136 2.02 -16.07 2.68
N THR A 137 2.84 -15.05 2.56
CA THR A 137 4.17 -14.99 3.19
C THR A 137 4.40 -13.66 3.87
N VAL A 138 5.23 -13.66 4.92
CA VAL A 138 5.64 -12.43 5.60
C VAL A 138 6.40 -11.50 4.66
N GLU A 139 7.18 -12.06 3.71
CA GLU A 139 7.88 -11.26 2.70
C GLU A 139 6.90 -10.49 1.80
N GLU A 140 5.80 -11.14 1.38
CA GLU A 140 4.76 -10.47 0.60
C GLU A 140 4.12 -9.34 1.41
N ILE A 141 3.79 -9.57 2.70
CA ILE A 141 3.25 -8.52 3.58
C ILE A 141 4.22 -7.35 3.66
N THR A 142 5.52 -7.60 3.85
CA THR A 142 6.54 -6.55 3.86
C THR A 142 6.57 -5.76 2.56
N ASN A 143 6.42 -6.43 1.41
CA ASN A 143 6.42 -5.78 0.10
C ASN A 143 5.20 -4.86 -0.11
N TYR A 144 4.06 -5.19 0.49
CA TYR A 144 2.81 -4.42 0.36
C TYR A 144 2.63 -3.35 1.42
N THR A 145 3.14 -3.56 2.64
CA THR A 145 2.91 -2.68 3.80
C THR A 145 4.17 -1.99 4.33
N LYS A 146 5.34 -2.39 3.90
CA LYS A 146 6.68 -2.07 4.48
C LYS A 146 6.91 -2.63 5.88
N ALA A 147 5.90 -3.18 6.58
CA ALA A 147 6.07 -3.75 7.90
C ALA A 147 7.16 -4.84 7.88
N GLY A 148 8.06 -4.84 8.87
CA GLY A 148 9.20 -5.76 8.93
C GLY A 148 10.39 -5.37 8.06
N GLY A 149 10.29 -4.31 7.25
CA GLY A 149 11.32 -3.94 6.27
C GLY A 149 12.54 -3.20 6.84
N ALA A 150 12.48 -2.70 8.09
CA ALA A 150 13.57 -1.98 8.74
C ALA A 150 14.25 -2.82 9.83
N CYS A 151 13.90 -2.63 11.11
CA CYS A 151 14.54 -3.34 12.24
C CYS A 151 14.19 -4.84 12.29
N GLY A 152 13.02 -5.23 11.79
CA GLY A 152 12.57 -6.61 11.79
C GLY A 152 11.94 -7.09 13.10
N GLU A 153 11.84 -6.26 14.14
CA GLU A 153 11.27 -6.65 15.44
C GLU A 153 9.83 -7.15 15.36
N CYS A 154 9.05 -6.63 14.41
CA CYS A 154 7.65 -7.00 14.23
C CYS A 154 7.42 -8.25 13.35
N LEU A 155 8.45 -8.91 12.85
CA LEU A 155 8.30 -10.04 11.93
C LEU A 155 7.56 -11.24 12.56
N ASP A 156 7.80 -11.52 13.83
CA ASP A 156 7.11 -12.60 14.55
C ASP A 156 5.61 -12.28 14.70
N GLU A 157 5.25 -11.04 15.06
CA GLU A 157 3.86 -10.61 15.19
C GLU A 157 3.15 -10.61 13.84
N ILE A 158 3.81 -10.20 12.76
CA ILE A 158 3.28 -10.30 11.38
C ILE A 158 3.01 -11.76 11.01
N ALA A 159 3.90 -12.68 11.38
CA ALA A 159 3.71 -14.11 11.12
C ALA A 159 2.53 -14.70 11.89
N GLU A 160 2.28 -14.24 13.13
CA GLU A 160 1.10 -14.62 13.92
C GLU A 160 -0.20 -14.14 13.29
N ILE A 161 -0.24 -12.89 12.85
CA ILE A 161 -1.39 -12.32 12.13
C ILE A 161 -1.66 -13.12 10.85
N LEU A 162 -0.62 -13.39 10.06
CA LEU A 162 -0.73 -14.16 8.84
C LEU A 162 -1.26 -15.58 9.10
N ALA A 163 -0.73 -16.28 10.13
CA ALA A 163 -1.18 -17.61 10.51
C ALA A 163 -2.67 -17.64 10.92
N THR A 164 -3.10 -16.60 11.64
CA THR A 164 -4.49 -16.43 12.06
C THR A 164 -5.41 -16.24 10.85
N GLU A 165 -5.04 -15.38 9.93
CA GLU A 165 -5.82 -15.07 8.73
C GLU A 165 -5.91 -16.25 7.76
N LEU A 166 -4.83 -17.00 7.60
CA LEU A 166 -4.80 -18.16 6.71
C LEU A 166 -5.34 -19.45 7.36
N LYS A 167 -5.70 -19.43 8.66
CA LYS A 167 -6.10 -20.62 9.43
C LYS A 167 -5.07 -21.75 9.34
N GLN A 168 -3.80 -21.43 9.22
CA GLN A 168 -2.69 -22.37 9.09
C GLN A 168 -2.01 -22.64 10.43
N LYS A 169 -1.49 -23.85 10.59
CA LYS A 169 -0.65 -24.31 11.72
C LYS A 169 0.78 -23.73 11.63
N PRO A 170 1.61 -23.87 12.65
CA PRO A 170 2.22 -22.81 13.43
C PRO A 170 3.42 -22.11 12.79
N LEU A 171 3.79 -20.98 13.40
CA LEU A 171 4.84 -19.97 13.17
C LEU A 171 6.17 -20.41 12.53
N ALA A 172 6.62 -21.66 12.70
CA ALA A 172 7.96 -22.08 12.29
C ALA A 172 8.19 -22.06 10.77
N GLU A 173 7.12 -22.30 9.99
CA GLU A 173 7.22 -22.36 8.51
C GLU A 173 6.99 -21.00 7.84
N LEU A 174 6.38 -20.03 8.54
CA LEU A 174 6.04 -18.71 8.02
C LEU A 174 7.15 -17.67 8.24
N LYS A 175 8.15 -17.98 9.08
CA LYS A 175 9.25 -17.06 9.35
C LYS A 175 10.08 -16.82 8.10
N PRO A 176 10.36 -15.55 7.75
CA PRO A 176 11.27 -15.25 6.67
C PRO A 176 12.66 -15.82 6.99
N LYS A 177 13.30 -16.39 5.98
CA LYS A 177 14.71 -16.79 6.11
C LYS A 177 15.51 -15.57 6.57
N PRO A 178 16.38 -15.71 7.57
CA PRO A 178 17.21 -14.60 8.05
C PRO A 178 17.94 -13.97 6.88
N ARG A 179 17.81 -12.64 6.74
CA ARG A 179 18.53 -11.90 5.69
C ARG A 179 20.02 -12.11 5.89
N MET A 180 20.69 -12.60 4.86
CA MET A 180 22.15 -12.70 4.88
C MET A 180 22.75 -11.32 5.14
N THR A 181 23.64 -11.22 6.09
CA THR A 181 24.42 -10.01 6.32
C THR A 181 25.28 -9.69 5.08
N ASN A 182 25.67 -8.44 4.91
CA ASN A 182 26.55 -8.04 3.81
C ASN A 182 27.83 -8.89 3.78
N VAL A 183 28.36 -9.26 4.94
CA VAL A 183 29.54 -10.14 5.07
C VAL A 183 29.24 -11.55 4.54
N GLN A 184 28.06 -12.09 4.80
CA GLN A 184 27.65 -13.41 4.29
C GLN A 184 27.47 -13.39 2.77
N ARG A 185 26.90 -12.32 2.21
CA ARG A 185 26.76 -12.12 0.75
C ARG A 185 28.14 -12.04 0.07
N MET A 186 29.06 -11.24 0.64
CA MET A 186 30.42 -11.13 0.11
C MET A 186 31.15 -12.50 0.11
N LYS A 187 30.99 -13.29 1.18
CA LYS A 187 31.59 -14.64 1.24
C LYS A 187 31.00 -15.61 0.21
N GLN A 188 29.76 -15.41 -0.19
CA GLN A 188 29.11 -16.26 -1.22
C GLN A 188 29.60 -15.90 -2.63
N VAL A 189 29.81 -14.61 -2.90
CA VAL A 189 30.37 -14.14 -4.20
C VAL A 189 31.85 -14.52 -4.37
N LEU A 190 32.61 -14.58 -3.28
CA LEU A 190 34.04 -14.96 -3.33
C LEU A 190 34.27 -16.48 -3.43
N LYS A 191 33.21 -17.29 -3.40
CA LYS A 191 33.32 -18.76 -3.57
C LYS A 191 32.97 -19.25 -4.98
N THR A 192 32.57 -18.35 -5.87
CA THR A 192 32.38 -18.55 -7.31
C THR A 192 33.55 -18.00 -8.09
#